data_9724816766fa326312b2b0eda9b85101
#
_entry.id   9724816766fa326312b2b0eda9b85101
#
_cell.length_a   1.000
_cell.length_b   1.000
_cell.length_c   1.000
_cell.angle_alpha   90.00
_cell.angle_beta   90.00
_cell.angle_gamma   90.00
#
_symmetry.space_group_name_H-M   'P 1'
#
loop_
_entity.id
_entity.type
_entity.pdbx_description
1 polymer ?
#
loop_
_entity_poly.entity_id
_entity_poly.type
_entity_poly.pdbx_seq_one_letter_code
_entity_poly.pdbx_strand_id
1 'polypeptide(L)'
;MTSLIRSLPVLILCPHARCNCRCVMCDIWKETSQSELTAEELTQHLADIEELSVKWVVFSGGEPLMHSDLFRLSGMLRARDIRVTILSTGLLLKRYAHQIVTRIDDVIVSLDGPAHIHDQIRRVPGAFAQLEQGVRAIHDLNPDYRIAARCTIQRMNYACPSETVRVARRLGLSAISFLAADVTSDAFNRFQPWEAYRQAQVALTLDEVWTLQRELENVDRDWDGSGFVAENAEKLRRISDHFRAHLGLVRAQAPRCNAPWVSAVVEANGTVRPCFFHPPIGSLKSHTLLQVVNGFEAQQFRGALDVASNPVCAQCVCSLNWR
;
A
#
# COMPACT_ATOMS: atom_id res chain seq x y z
N MET A 1 17.52 -19.83 -17.03
CA MET A 1 16.62 -20.81 -16.39
C MET A 1 15.45 -20.05 -15.78
N THR A 2 14.25 -20.19 -16.34
CA THR A 2 13.02 -19.62 -15.80
C THR A 2 12.66 -20.37 -14.54
N SER A 3 12.87 -19.77 -13.36
CA SER A 3 12.54 -20.41 -12.10
C SER A 3 11.03 -20.35 -11.84
N LEU A 4 10.41 -21.51 -11.72
CA LEU A 4 9.06 -21.61 -11.20
C LEU A 4 9.00 -21.08 -9.77
N ILE A 5 7.97 -20.32 -9.47
CA ILE A 5 7.65 -19.92 -8.09
C ILE A 5 7.05 -21.13 -7.39
N ARG A 6 7.69 -21.57 -6.32
CA ARG A 6 7.21 -22.62 -5.41
C ARG A 6 6.63 -22.03 -4.12
N SER A 7 6.95 -20.78 -3.81
CA SER A 7 6.44 -20.07 -2.65
C SER A 7 6.16 -18.63 -3.02
N LEU A 8 4.97 -18.15 -2.65
CA LEU A 8 4.49 -16.77 -2.85
C LEU A 8 4.01 -16.24 -1.49
N PRO A 9 4.92 -15.93 -0.56
CA PRO A 9 4.56 -15.67 0.83
C PRO A 9 3.62 -14.47 1.03
N VAL A 10 3.56 -13.54 0.08
CA VAL A 10 2.72 -12.32 0.20
C VAL A 10 1.72 -12.25 -0.95
N LEU A 11 0.44 -12.12 -0.64
CA LEU A 11 -0.61 -11.88 -1.63
C LEU A 11 -1.33 -10.57 -1.29
N ILE A 12 -1.35 -9.64 -2.24
CA ILE A 12 -2.13 -8.41 -2.12
C ILE A 12 -3.46 -8.64 -2.86
N LEU A 13 -4.56 -8.58 -2.13
CA LEU A 13 -5.89 -8.68 -2.70
C LEU A 13 -6.56 -7.30 -2.69
N CYS A 14 -6.97 -6.83 -3.86
CA CYS A 14 -7.82 -5.65 -4.02
C CYS A 14 -9.25 -6.15 -4.22
N PRO A 15 -10.02 -6.42 -3.13
CA PRO A 15 -11.28 -7.13 -3.24
C PRO A 15 -12.37 -6.34 -3.96
N HIS A 16 -12.19 -5.02 -4.09
CA HIS A 16 -12.95 -4.09 -4.92
C HIS A 16 -12.20 -2.77 -5.09
N ALA A 17 -12.69 -1.87 -5.97
CA ALA A 17 -12.06 -0.58 -6.24
C ALA A 17 -12.78 0.62 -5.58
N ARG A 18 -13.98 0.45 -5.00
CA ARG A 18 -14.71 1.56 -4.36
C ARG A 18 -13.92 2.13 -3.17
N CYS A 19 -13.98 3.46 -3.01
CA CYS A 19 -13.31 4.16 -1.92
C CYS A 19 -14.17 5.30 -1.38
N ASN A 20 -14.13 5.50 -0.06
CA ASN A 20 -14.81 6.57 0.64
C ASN A 20 -13.98 7.87 0.75
N CYS A 21 -12.78 7.89 0.18
CA CYS A 21 -11.93 9.08 0.04
C CYS A 21 -11.74 9.43 -1.44
N ARG A 22 -11.40 10.72 -1.69
CA ARG A 22 -11.06 11.25 -3.03
C ARG A 22 -9.66 11.86 -3.03
N CYS A 23 -8.70 11.09 -2.52
CA CYS A 23 -7.35 11.56 -2.22
C CYS A 23 -6.69 12.26 -3.40
N VAL A 24 -5.91 13.31 -3.09
CA VAL A 24 -5.24 14.15 -4.09
C VAL A 24 -4.27 13.34 -4.95
N MET A 25 -3.57 12.36 -4.37
CA MET A 25 -2.51 11.56 -5.02
C MET A 25 -3.01 10.23 -5.61
N CYS A 26 -4.31 9.98 -5.67
CA CYS A 26 -4.85 8.68 -6.05
C CYS A 26 -6.05 8.83 -6.99
N ASP A 27 -6.22 7.90 -7.94
CA ASP A 27 -7.35 7.87 -8.86
C ASP A 27 -8.23 6.61 -8.72
N ILE A 28 -7.92 5.71 -7.78
CA ILE A 28 -8.72 4.49 -7.55
C ILE A 28 -10.21 4.83 -7.27
N TRP A 29 -10.48 5.92 -6.58
CA TRP A 29 -11.84 6.37 -6.29
C TRP A 29 -12.68 6.76 -7.53
N LYS A 30 -12.04 6.94 -8.68
CA LYS A 30 -12.70 7.22 -9.98
C LYS A 30 -13.24 5.96 -10.63
N GLU A 31 -12.86 4.79 -10.14
CA GLU A 31 -13.36 3.52 -10.66
C GLU A 31 -14.86 3.38 -10.39
N THR A 32 -15.61 3.07 -11.42
CA THR A 32 -17.07 2.93 -11.38
C THR A 32 -17.53 1.48 -11.32
N SER A 33 -16.62 0.53 -11.53
CA SER A 33 -16.91 -0.90 -11.43
C SER A 33 -17.46 -1.26 -10.05
N GLN A 34 -18.53 -2.05 -10.04
CA GLN A 34 -19.10 -2.63 -8.83
C GLN A 34 -18.59 -4.05 -8.55
N SER A 35 -17.59 -4.51 -9.32
CA SER A 35 -17.00 -5.84 -9.12
C SER A 35 -16.41 -5.98 -7.73
N GLU A 36 -16.74 -7.09 -7.07
CA GLU A 36 -16.18 -7.53 -5.80
C GLU A 36 -15.65 -8.95 -5.93
N LEU A 37 -14.55 -9.25 -5.25
CA LEU A 37 -14.08 -10.62 -5.08
C LEU A 37 -15.03 -11.36 -4.13
N THR A 38 -15.75 -12.34 -4.62
CA THR A 38 -16.68 -13.11 -3.80
C THR A 38 -15.98 -14.22 -3.00
N ALA A 39 -16.63 -14.71 -1.96
CA ALA A 39 -16.13 -15.85 -1.19
C ALA A 39 -16.06 -17.13 -2.04
N GLU A 40 -16.99 -17.29 -2.98
CA GLU A 40 -17.04 -18.40 -3.94
C GLU A 40 -15.83 -18.37 -4.90
N GLU A 41 -15.48 -17.17 -5.43
CA GLU A 41 -14.29 -16.99 -6.25
C GLU A 41 -13.01 -17.25 -5.45
N LEU A 42 -12.90 -16.71 -4.22
CA LEU A 42 -11.73 -16.98 -3.36
C LEU A 42 -11.59 -18.48 -3.08
N THR A 43 -12.70 -19.20 -2.87
CA THR A 43 -12.69 -20.65 -2.61
C THR A 43 -12.01 -21.42 -3.72
N GLN A 44 -12.18 -21.02 -4.98
CA GLN A 44 -11.57 -21.68 -6.14
C GLN A 44 -10.03 -21.60 -6.15
N HIS A 45 -9.45 -20.65 -5.40
CA HIS A 45 -8.01 -20.42 -5.37
C HIS A 45 -7.35 -20.81 -4.03
N LEU A 46 -8.11 -21.28 -3.04
CA LEU A 46 -7.57 -21.62 -1.72
C LEU A 46 -6.53 -22.72 -1.78
N ALA A 47 -6.72 -23.75 -2.62
CA ALA A 47 -5.74 -24.83 -2.80
C ALA A 47 -4.41 -24.29 -3.35
N ASP A 48 -4.46 -23.39 -4.33
CA ASP A 48 -3.26 -22.74 -4.88
C ASP A 48 -2.57 -21.82 -3.85
N ILE A 49 -3.35 -21.11 -3.02
CA ILE A 49 -2.85 -20.26 -1.94
C ILE A 49 -2.08 -21.10 -0.91
N GLU A 50 -2.58 -22.30 -0.57
CA GLU A 50 -1.91 -23.25 0.30
C GLU A 50 -0.65 -23.84 -0.36
N GLU A 51 -0.75 -24.30 -1.61
CA GLU A 51 0.38 -24.86 -2.37
C GLU A 51 1.52 -23.86 -2.54
N LEU A 52 1.19 -22.59 -2.81
CA LEU A 52 2.14 -21.48 -2.89
C LEU A 52 2.66 -21.03 -1.53
N SER A 53 2.24 -21.67 -0.45
CA SER A 53 2.64 -21.35 0.93
C SER A 53 2.47 -19.86 1.26
N VAL A 54 1.34 -19.27 0.88
CA VAL A 54 1.03 -17.89 1.24
C VAL A 54 0.94 -17.75 2.76
N LYS A 55 1.65 -16.77 3.32
CA LYS A 55 1.74 -16.51 4.76
C LYS A 55 1.05 -15.22 5.17
N TRP A 56 0.92 -14.31 4.24
CA TRP A 56 0.40 -12.98 4.51
C TRP A 56 -0.45 -12.48 3.35
N VAL A 57 -1.71 -12.16 3.66
CA VAL A 57 -2.62 -11.50 2.74
C VAL A 57 -2.83 -10.06 3.20
N VAL A 58 -2.69 -9.12 2.27
CA VAL A 58 -2.96 -7.70 2.49
C VAL A 58 -4.16 -7.30 1.65
N PHE A 59 -5.27 -6.97 2.29
CA PHE A 59 -6.39 -6.35 1.60
C PHE A 59 -6.12 -4.86 1.36
N SER A 60 -6.21 -4.46 0.10
CA SER A 60 -5.91 -3.13 -0.42
C SER A 60 -6.93 -2.74 -1.51
N GLY A 61 -6.55 -1.88 -2.46
CA GLY A 61 -7.39 -1.39 -3.53
C GLY A 61 -8.03 -0.06 -3.20
N GLY A 62 -9.38 0.02 -3.18
CA GLY A 62 -10.13 1.16 -2.62
C GLY A 62 -10.08 1.15 -1.08
N GLU A 63 -11.26 1.20 -0.43
CA GLU A 63 -11.37 1.01 1.02
C GLU A 63 -11.88 -0.41 1.30
N PRO A 64 -11.05 -1.35 1.78
CA PRO A 64 -11.47 -2.73 1.98
C PRO A 64 -12.70 -2.89 2.88
N LEU A 65 -12.88 -2.02 3.88
CA LEU A 65 -14.06 -2.05 4.78
C LEU A 65 -15.38 -1.66 4.09
N MET A 66 -15.35 -1.25 2.83
CA MET A 66 -16.56 -1.07 2.00
C MET A 66 -16.97 -2.33 1.23
N HIS A 67 -16.17 -3.39 1.28
CA HIS A 67 -16.50 -4.67 0.67
C HIS A 67 -17.67 -5.34 1.41
N SER A 68 -18.59 -5.93 0.65
CA SER A 68 -19.83 -6.50 1.20
C SER A 68 -19.60 -7.66 2.18
N ASP A 69 -18.52 -8.44 1.98
CA ASP A 69 -18.27 -9.68 2.73
C ASP A 69 -16.78 -9.86 3.14
N LEU A 70 -16.07 -8.74 3.41
CA LEU A 70 -14.64 -8.74 3.73
C LEU A 70 -14.28 -9.70 4.87
N PHE A 71 -15.10 -9.72 5.93
CA PHE A 71 -14.79 -10.51 7.12
C PHE A 71 -14.97 -12.01 6.91
N ARG A 72 -15.80 -12.42 5.93
CA ARG A 72 -15.89 -13.81 5.49
C ARG A 72 -14.61 -14.21 4.72
N LEU A 73 -14.18 -13.36 3.77
CA LEU A 73 -12.92 -13.59 3.05
C LEU A 73 -11.74 -13.71 4.02
N SER A 74 -11.64 -12.79 4.98
CA SER A 74 -10.61 -12.86 6.02
C SER A 74 -10.70 -14.15 6.86
N GLY A 75 -11.90 -14.55 7.27
CA GLY A 75 -12.11 -15.79 8.03
C GLY A 75 -11.63 -17.04 7.29
N MET A 76 -11.86 -17.12 5.97
CA MET A 76 -11.42 -18.22 5.13
C MET A 76 -9.88 -18.34 5.06
N LEU A 77 -9.18 -17.19 5.01
CA LEU A 77 -7.72 -17.12 4.99
C LEU A 77 -7.13 -17.45 6.36
N ARG A 78 -7.66 -16.87 7.44
CA ARG A 78 -7.19 -17.11 8.80
C ARG A 78 -7.41 -18.54 9.28
N ALA A 79 -8.45 -19.22 8.79
CA ALA A 79 -8.65 -20.65 9.03
C ALA A 79 -7.52 -21.55 8.44
N ARG A 80 -6.60 -20.95 7.66
CA ARG A 80 -5.41 -21.58 7.05
C ARG A 80 -4.11 -21.02 7.61
N ASP A 81 -4.15 -20.41 8.79
CA ASP A 81 -3.01 -19.77 9.45
C ASP A 81 -2.34 -18.66 8.60
N ILE A 82 -3.11 -18.04 7.71
CA ILE A 82 -2.65 -16.91 6.89
C ILE A 82 -2.96 -15.62 7.63
N ARG A 83 -1.90 -14.84 7.90
CA ARG A 83 -2.05 -13.50 8.48
C ARG A 83 -2.80 -12.58 7.54
N VAL A 84 -3.76 -11.83 8.06
CA VAL A 84 -4.57 -10.88 7.28
C VAL A 84 -4.37 -9.46 7.81
N THR A 85 -3.90 -8.58 6.94
CA THR A 85 -3.77 -7.13 7.19
C THR A 85 -4.74 -6.37 6.28
N ILE A 86 -5.35 -5.30 6.76
CA ILE A 86 -6.07 -4.36 5.90
C ILE A 86 -5.32 -3.02 5.80
N LEU A 87 -5.30 -2.44 4.59
CA LEU A 87 -4.91 -1.04 4.37
C LEU A 87 -6.19 -0.21 4.30
N SER A 88 -6.41 0.66 5.29
CA SER A 88 -7.68 1.39 5.44
C SER A 88 -7.50 2.91 5.46
N THR A 89 -8.49 3.62 4.94
CA THR A 89 -8.61 5.08 5.13
C THR A 89 -8.84 5.48 6.58
N GLY A 90 -9.30 4.54 7.42
CA GLY A 90 -9.63 4.78 8.82
C GLY A 90 -11.08 5.20 9.08
N LEU A 91 -11.84 5.63 8.06
CA LEU A 91 -13.17 6.22 8.24
C LEU A 91 -14.23 5.23 8.74
N LEU A 92 -14.05 3.94 8.51
CA LEU A 92 -15.00 2.90 8.88
C LEU A 92 -14.55 2.05 10.09
N LEU A 93 -13.39 2.34 10.69
CA LEU A 93 -12.84 1.55 11.79
C LEU A 93 -13.80 1.46 12.98
N LYS A 94 -14.39 2.61 13.41
CA LYS A 94 -15.34 2.65 14.52
C LYS A 94 -16.53 1.74 14.28
N ARG A 95 -17.08 1.76 13.05
CA ARG A 95 -18.23 0.95 12.67
C ARG A 95 -17.95 -0.55 12.76
N TYR A 96 -16.76 -0.96 12.40
CA TYR A 96 -16.35 -2.36 12.31
C TYR A 96 -15.36 -2.80 13.39
N ALA A 97 -15.17 -2.02 14.46
CA ALA A 97 -14.14 -2.26 15.46
C ALA A 97 -14.18 -3.70 16.01
N HIS A 98 -15.34 -4.23 16.35
CA HIS A 98 -15.50 -5.60 16.87
C HIS A 98 -15.11 -6.66 15.83
N GLN A 99 -15.54 -6.51 14.57
CA GLN A 99 -15.18 -7.46 13.50
C GLN A 99 -13.70 -7.38 13.19
N ILE A 100 -13.10 -6.18 13.20
CA ILE A 100 -11.67 -5.98 12.99
C ILE A 100 -10.88 -6.75 14.05
N VAL A 101 -11.14 -6.49 15.32
CA VAL A 101 -10.41 -7.14 16.43
C VAL A 101 -10.54 -8.67 16.41
N THR A 102 -11.68 -9.20 15.94
CA THR A 102 -11.92 -10.66 15.93
C THR A 102 -11.52 -11.36 14.64
N ARG A 103 -11.46 -10.65 13.50
CA ARG A 103 -11.33 -11.24 12.16
C ARG A 103 -10.11 -10.79 11.36
N ILE A 104 -9.42 -9.74 11.79
CA ILE A 104 -8.24 -9.16 11.13
C ILE A 104 -7.08 -9.21 12.12
N ASP A 105 -5.86 -9.47 11.66
CA ASP A 105 -4.72 -9.60 12.55
C ASP A 105 -4.07 -8.24 12.85
N ASP A 106 -4.07 -7.33 11.89
CA ASP A 106 -3.59 -5.96 12.08
C ASP A 106 -4.13 -5.01 10.99
N VAL A 107 -4.05 -3.72 11.29
CA VAL A 107 -4.50 -2.64 10.40
C VAL A 107 -3.36 -1.67 10.11
N ILE A 108 -3.25 -1.25 8.86
CA ILE A 108 -2.42 -0.10 8.47
C ILE A 108 -3.37 1.01 8.02
N VAL A 109 -3.42 2.09 8.78
CA VAL A 109 -4.26 3.24 8.46
C VAL A 109 -3.50 4.28 7.66
N SER A 110 -4.20 5.01 6.84
CA SER A 110 -3.67 6.19 6.18
C SER A 110 -3.61 7.35 7.17
N LEU A 111 -2.43 7.97 7.32
CA LEU A 111 -2.24 9.17 8.14
C LEU A 111 -1.24 10.10 7.44
N ASP A 112 -1.72 11.22 6.89
CA ASP A 112 -0.88 12.08 6.03
C ASP A 112 -0.46 13.39 6.70
N GLY A 113 -0.71 13.57 7.99
CA GLY A 113 -0.35 14.79 8.71
C GLY A 113 -1.27 15.09 9.87
N PRO A 114 -1.16 16.30 10.46
CA PRO A 114 -2.14 16.84 11.40
C PRO A 114 -3.52 16.96 10.74
N ALA A 115 -4.57 17.13 11.56
CA ALA A 115 -5.97 17.00 11.16
C ALA A 115 -6.32 17.77 9.87
N HIS A 116 -5.96 19.05 9.81
CA HIS A 116 -6.30 19.89 8.65
C HIS A 116 -5.63 19.43 7.35
N ILE A 117 -4.36 19.02 7.41
CA ILE A 117 -3.61 18.50 6.25
C ILE A 117 -4.18 17.15 5.81
N HIS A 118 -4.42 16.27 6.78
CA HIS A 118 -5.00 14.94 6.50
C HIS A 118 -6.36 15.08 5.79
N ASP A 119 -7.28 15.89 6.32
CA ASP A 119 -8.61 16.09 5.75
C ASP A 119 -8.54 16.68 4.32
N GLN A 120 -7.64 17.63 4.08
CA GLN A 120 -7.42 18.20 2.76
C GLN A 120 -6.89 17.19 1.75
N ILE A 121 -5.89 16.36 2.14
CA ILE A 121 -5.32 15.33 1.28
C ILE A 121 -6.37 14.25 0.96
N ARG A 122 -7.14 13.80 1.96
CA ARG A 122 -8.20 12.80 1.79
C ARG A 122 -9.45 13.34 1.12
N ARG A 123 -9.61 14.67 1.07
CA ARG A 123 -10.80 15.38 0.56
C ARG A 123 -12.08 14.92 1.25
N VAL A 124 -12.00 14.69 2.55
CA VAL A 124 -13.12 14.32 3.41
C VAL A 124 -13.04 15.18 4.69
N PRO A 125 -13.94 16.16 4.87
CA PRO A 125 -13.99 16.91 6.11
C PRO A 125 -14.21 16.00 7.32
N GLY A 126 -13.37 16.16 8.35
CA GLY A 126 -13.43 15.33 9.56
C GLY A 126 -12.89 13.90 9.40
N ALA A 127 -12.13 13.61 8.33
CA ALA A 127 -11.49 12.30 8.13
C ALA A 127 -10.56 11.94 9.31
N PHE A 128 -9.76 12.91 9.77
CA PHE A 128 -8.88 12.71 10.91
C PHE A 128 -9.64 12.36 12.20
N ALA A 129 -10.73 13.09 12.49
CA ALA A 129 -11.54 12.82 13.68
C ALA A 129 -12.22 11.44 13.62
N GLN A 130 -12.65 10.98 12.44
CA GLN A 130 -13.19 9.64 12.25
C GLN A 130 -12.11 8.56 12.45
N LEU A 131 -10.90 8.78 11.92
CA LEU A 131 -9.75 7.91 12.15
C LEU A 131 -9.44 7.79 13.65
N GLU A 132 -9.30 8.92 14.36
CA GLU A 132 -9.05 8.96 15.81
C GLU A 132 -10.10 8.20 16.60
N GLN A 133 -11.40 8.42 16.32
CA GLN A 133 -12.48 7.68 16.95
C GLN A 133 -12.42 6.18 16.64
N GLY A 134 -12.02 5.81 15.42
CA GLY A 134 -11.87 4.43 15.01
C GLY A 134 -10.74 3.71 15.74
N VAL A 135 -9.56 4.35 15.84
CA VAL A 135 -8.41 3.84 16.60
C VAL A 135 -8.80 3.63 18.07
N ARG A 136 -9.44 4.63 18.69
CA ARG A 136 -9.91 4.53 20.07
C ARG A 136 -10.88 3.37 20.25
N ALA A 137 -11.88 3.23 19.38
CA ALA A 137 -12.88 2.14 19.48
C ALA A 137 -12.26 0.74 19.36
N ILE A 138 -11.18 0.57 18.59
CA ILE A 138 -10.44 -0.69 18.52
C ILE A 138 -9.64 -0.93 19.80
N HIS A 139 -8.92 0.09 20.32
CA HIS A 139 -8.15 -0.03 21.54
C HIS A 139 -9.01 -0.19 22.81
N ASP A 140 -10.23 0.35 22.81
CA ASP A 140 -11.20 0.10 23.87
C ASP A 140 -11.61 -1.39 23.96
N LEU A 141 -11.61 -2.11 22.81
CA LEU A 141 -11.89 -3.54 22.74
C LEU A 141 -10.65 -4.40 22.98
N ASN A 142 -9.50 -3.98 22.50
CA ASN A 142 -8.21 -4.66 22.65
C ASN A 142 -7.07 -3.62 22.66
N PRO A 143 -6.57 -3.22 23.85
CA PRO A 143 -5.51 -2.21 23.98
C PRO A 143 -4.20 -2.57 23.25
N ASP A 144 -3.91 -3.85 23.06
CA ASP A 144 -2.69 -4.35 22.43
C ASP A 144 -2.87 -4.58 20.91
N TYR A 145 -4.06 -4.27 20.36
CA TYR A 145 -4.31 -4.47 18.95
C TYR A 145 -3.41 -3.58 18.07
N ARG A 146 -2.74 -4.18 17.11
CA ARG A 146 -1.73 -3.49 16.28
C ARG A 146 -2.39 -2.66 15.18
N ILE A 147 -2.27 -1.35 15.30
CA ILE A 147 -2.64 -0.39 14.25
C ILE A 147 -1.39 0.41 13.90
N ALA A 148 -0.88 0.26 12.68
CA ALA A 148 0.20 1.07 12.15
C ALA A 148 -0.34 2.15 11.22
N ALA A 149 0.47 3.18 10.93
CA ALA A 149 0.16 4.20 9.95
C ALA A 149 1.00 4.07 8.67
N ARG A 150 0.45 4.56 7.57
CA ARG A 150 1.19 4.87 6.35
C ARG A 150 0.91 6.30 5.90
N CYS A 151 2.00 7.06 5.71
CA CYS A 151 1.97 8.43 5.20
C CYS A 151 2.50 8.46 3.77
N THR A 152 1.73 9.05 2.86
CA THR A 152 2.18 9.31 1.49
C THR A 152 2.64 10.77 1.38
N ILE A 153 3.96 10.96 1.29
CA ILE A 153 4.58 12.29 1.18
C ILE A 153 4.28 12.88 -0.19
N GLN A 154 3.80 14.09 -0.18
CA GLN A 154 3.43 14.88 -1.35
C GLN A 154 3.50 16.38 -1.04
N ARG A 155 3.17 17.23 -2.01
CA ARG A 155 3.26 18.69 -1.87
C ARG A 155 2.50 19.27 -0.68
N MET A 156 1.40 18.66 -0.24
CA MET A 156 0.59 19.19 0.85
C MET A 156 1.14 18.88 2.24
N ASN A 157 2.06 17.90 2.38
CA ASN A 157 2.56 17.45 3.69
C ASN A 157 4.09 17.31 3.78
N TYR A 158 4.84 17.78 2.77
CA TYR A 158 6.30 17.67 2.75
C TYR A 158 7.00 18.32 3.94
N ALA A 159 6.38 19.34 4.54
CA ALA A 159 6.95 20.10 5.64
C ALA A 159 6.56 19.60 7.04
N CYS A 160 5.82 18.49 7.16
CA CYS A 160 5.33 17.99 8.44
C CYS A 160 5.55 16.48 8.75
N PRO A 161 6.55 15.76 8.18
CA PRO A 161 6.84 14.38 8.57
C PRO A 161 7.05 14.20 10.08
N SER A 162 7.87 15.05 10.70
CA SER A 162 8.15 14.99 12.16
C SER A 162 6.88 15.19 12.99
N GLU A 163 5.99 16.10 12.60
CA GLU A 163 4.72 16.29 13.26
C GLU A 163 3.80 15.09 13.06
N THR A 164 3.79 14.49 11.85
CA THR A 164 3.01 13.28 11.55
C THR A 164 3.41 12.12 12.44
N VAL A 165 4.72 11.93 12.71
CA VAL A 165 5.20 10.92 13.68
C VAL A 165 4.64 11.19 15.08
N ARG A 166 4.71 12.45 15.55
CA ARG A 166 4.13 12.83 16.86
C ARG A 166 2.62 12.60 16.92
N VAL A 167 1.91 12.88 15.84
CA VAL A 167 0.47 12.59 15.73
C VAL A 167 0.20 11.10 15.82
N ALA A 168 0.94 10.26 15.08
CA ALA A 168 0.82 8.81 15.12
C ALA A 168 1.03 8.26 16.55
N ARG A 169 2.04 8.77 17.27
CA ARG A 169 2.28 8.42 18.68
C ARG A 169 1.10 8.79 19.58
N ARG A 170 0.60 10.04 19.44
CA ARG A 170 -0.52 10.53 20.24
C ARG A 170 -1.80 9.71 20.02
N LEU A 171 -2.02 9.23 18.80
CA LEU A 171 -3.13 8.34 18.47
C LEU A 171 -2.97 6.92 19.04
N GLY A 172 -1.82 6.57 19.64
CA GLY A 172 -1.54 5.22 20.15
C GLY A 172 -1.20 4.20 19.06
N LEU A 173 -0.78 4.65 17.86
CA LEU A 173 -0.40 3.72 16.80
C LEU A 173 0.90 3.00 17.12
N SER A 174 1.05 1.78 16.64
CA SER A 174 2.20 0.92 16.92
C SER A 174 3.45 1.25 16.09
N ALA A 175 3.26 1.86 14.92
CA ALA A 175 4.33 2.28 14.02
C ALA A 175 3.79 3.24 12.94
N ILE A 176 4.72 3.92 12.25
CA ILE A 176 4.41 4.68 11.04
C ILE A 176 5.42 4.37 9.94
N SER A 177 4.96 4.34 8.69
CA SER A 177 5.79 4.21 7.49
C SER A 177 5.55 5.36 6.52
N PHE A 178 6.59 5.73 5.77
CA PHE A 178 6.56 6.81 4.79
C PHE A 178 6.87 6.28 3.39
N LEU A 179 6.19 6.82 2.40
CA LEU A 179 6.54 6.64 0.98
C LEU A 179 6.27 7.93 0.20
N ALA A 180 6.96 8.13 -0.91
CA ALA A 180 6.66 9.24 -1.81
C ALA A 180 5.36 8.98 -2.58
N ALA A 181 4.64 10.03 -2.94
CA ALA A 181 3.55 9.91 -3.90
C ALA A 181 4.12 9.57 -5.27
N ASP A 182 3.58 8.52 -5.90
CA ASP A 182 3.85 8.24 -7.29
C ASP A 182 3.09 9.22 -8.18
N VAL A 183 3.79 9.85 -9.12
CA VAL A 183 3.21 10.83 -10.04
C VAL A 183 3.46 10.50 -11.51
N THR A 184 4.27 9.48 -11.80
CA THR A 184 4.80 9.20 -13.15
C THR A 184 4.26 7.90 -13.75
N SER A 185 3.77 6.95 -12.94
CA SER A 185 3.27 5.66 -13.44
C SER A 185 1.78 5.69 -13.79
N ASP A 186 1.31 4.63 -14.41
CA ASP A 186 -0.10 4.32 -14.65
C ASP A 186 -0.76 3.51 -13.52
N ALA A 187 -0.04 3.30 -12.41
CA ALA A 187 -0.59 2.64 -11.22
C ALA A 187 -1.74 3.45 -10.58
N PHE A 188 -2.46 2.84 -9.65
CA PHE A 188 -3.54 3.47 -8.89
C PHE A 188 -4.72 3.96 -9.75
N ASN A 189 -5.14 3.12 -10.70
CA ASN A 189 -6.25 3.34 -11.62
C ASN A 189 -6.06 4.54 -12.56
N ARG A 190 -4.86 4.73 -13.06
CA ARG A 190 -4.55 5.69 -14.11
C ARG A 190 -4.49 4.97 -15.46
N PHE A 191 -5.24 5.46 -16.45
CA PHE A 191 -5.17 4.92 -17.82
C PHE A 191 -3.84 5.27 -18.50
N GLN A 192 -3.21 6.35 -18.05
CA GLN A 192 -1.91 6.84 -18.48
C GLN A 192 -1.28 7.67 -17.35
N PRO A 193 0.03 7.88 -17.35
CA PRO A 193 0.68 8.81 -16.41
C PRO A 193 -0.01 10.18 -16.43
N TRP A 194 -0.07 10.83 -15.28
CA TRP A 194 -0.68 12.15 -15.20
C TRP A 194 0.05 13.17 -16.08
N GLU A 195 -0.70 14.08 -16.68
CA GLU A 195 -0.13 15.25 -17.35
C GLU A 195 0.69 16.13 -16.37
N ALA A 196 1.64 16.88 -16.91
CA ALA A 196 2.57 17.71 -16.10
C ALA A 196 1.86 18.64 -15.11
N TYR A 197 0.72 19.24 -15.51
CA TYR A 197 -0.09 20.08 -14.63
C TYR A 197 -0.59 19.29 -13.40
N ARG A 198 -1.06 18.07 -13.59
CA ARG A 198 -1.55 17.22 -12.49
C ARG A 198 -0.41 16.72 -11.63
N GLN A 199 0.72 16.36 -12.23
CA GLN A 199 1.92 15.98 -11.49
C GLN A 199 2.39 17.11 -10.58
N ALA A 200 2.42 18.35 -11.07
CA ALA A 200 2.83 19.55 -10.31
C ALA A 200 1.94 19.86 -9.10
N GLN A 201 0.72 19.34 -9.03
CA GLN A 201 -0.15 19.49 -7.84
C GLN A 201 0.28 18.57 -6.69
N VAL A 202 1.01 17.50 -6.97
CA VAL A 202 1.38 16.44 -6.02
C VAL A 202 2.89 16.36 -5.81
N ALA A 203 3.68 16.51 -6.88
CA ALA A 203 5.14 16.55 -6.81
C ALA A 203 5.64 17.83 -6.13
N LEU A 204 6.85 17.78 -5.62
CA LEU A 204 7.49 18.89 -4.91
C LEU A 204 8.30 19.77 -5.86
N THR A 205 8.38 21.06 -5.54
CA THR A 205 9.36 22.00 -6.11
C THR A 205 10.73 21.80 -5.46
N LEU A 206 11.77 22.45 -5.99
CA LEU A 206 13.13 22.35 -5.47
C LEU A 206 13.23 22.76 -3.99
N ASP A 207 12.65 23.91 -3.62
CA ASP A 207 12.69 24.40 -2.24
C ASP A 207 11.92 23.49 -1.29
N GLU A 208 10.80 22.95 -1.76
CA GLU A 208 9.99 21.98 -1.01
C GLU A 208 10.76 20.66 -0.77
N VAL A 209 11.55 20.20 -1.74
CA VAL A 209 12.43 19.03 -1.58
C VAL A 209 13.51 19.24 -0.54
N TRP A 210 14.16 20.40 -0.50
CA TRP A 210 15.14 20.72 0.54
C TRP A 210 14.53 20.77 1.94
N THR A 211 13.32 21.30 2.03
CA THR A 211 12.57 21.31 3.30
C THR A 211 12.21 19.89 3.71
N LEU A 212 11.70 19.06 2.79
CA LEU A 212 11.40 17.64 3.05
C LEU A 212 12.65 16.89 3.52
N GLN A 213 13.79 17.09 2.87
CA GLN A 213 15.03 16.40 3.25
C GLN A 213 15.37 16.67 4.73
N ARG A 214 15.34 17.95 5.15
CA ARG A 214 15.59 18.32 6.57
C ARG A 214 14.58 17.71 7.51
N GLU A 215 13.31 17.65 7.14
CA GLU A 215 12.27 17.00 7.95
C GLU A 215 12.52 15.49 8.10
N LEU A 216 12.92 14.81 7.03
CA LEU A 216 13.24 13.38 7.09
C LEU A 216 14.53 13.09 7.89
N GLU A 217 15.53 13.98 7.83
CA GLU A 217 16.71 13.91 8.69
C GLU A 217 16.36 14.12 10.17
N ASN A 218 15.39 14.99 10.48
CA ASN A 218 14.87 15.15 11.84
C ASN A 218 14.13 13.88 12.30
N VAL A 219 13.29 13.30 11.44
CA VAL A 219 12.60 12.03 11.74
C VAL A 219 13.62 10.93 12.03
N ASP A 220 14.66 10.77 11.20
CA ASP A 220 15.70 9.78 11.40
C ASP A 220 16.39 9.98 12.76
N ARG A 221 16.90 11.19 13.02
CA ARG A 221 17.60 11.52 14.25
C ARG A 221 16.75 11.31 15.51
N ASP A 222 15.48 11.71 15.48
CA ASP A 222 14.63 11.73 16.68
C ASP A 222 13.99 10.35 16.96
N TRP A 223 13.97 9.45 15.95
CA TRP A 223 13.27 8.17 16.03
C TRP A 223 14.12 6.95 15.63
N ASP A 224 15.39 7.14 15.28
CA ASP A 224 16.28 6.03 14.92
C ASP A 224 16.38 5.01 16.06
N GLY A 225 16.36 3.74 15.69
CA GLY A 225 16.44 2.62 16.64
C GLY A 225 15.19 2.40 17.51
N SER A 226 14.18 3.29 17.46
CA SER A 226 12.95 3.14 18.23
C SER A 226 12.04 2.02 17.72
N GLY A 227 12.18 1.65 16.43
CA GLY A 227 11.28 0.74 15.71
C GLY A 227 9.89 1.33 15.41
N PHE A 228 9.63 2.58 15.82
CA PHE A 228 8.35 3.24 15.60
C PHE A 228 8.23 3.77 14.16
N VAL A 229 9.30 4.33 13.58
CA VAL A 229 9.39 4.64 12.15
C VAL A 229 9.94 3.41 11.43
N ALA A 230 9.21 2.93 10.43
CA ALA A 230 9.53 1.68 9.74
C ALA A 230 10.74 1.80 8.80
N GLU A 231 11.01 2.99 8.30
CA GLU A 231 12.11 3.30 7.40
C GLU A 231 13.39 3.61 8.19
N ASN A 232 14.51 3.07 7.71
CA ASN A 232 15.83 3.53 8.13
C ASN A 232 16.26 4.78 7.33
N ALA A 233 17.38 5.40 7.69
CA ALA A 233 17.93 6.59 7.06
C ALA A 233 18.06 6.46 5.53
N GLU A 234 18.48 5.30 5.00
CA GLU A 234 18.59 5.05 3.56
C GLU A 234 17.24 5.15 2.86
N LYS A 235 16.21 4.53 3.43
CA LYS A 235 14.84 4.55 2.88
C LYS A 235 14.21 5.93 3.02
N LEU A 236 14.42 6.65 4.13
CA LEU A 236 13.94 8.03 4.29
C LEU A 236 14.57 8.96 3.25
N ARG A 237 15.90 8.89 3.06
CA ARG A 237 16.58 9.66 2.02
C ARG A 237 16.06 9.35 0.63
N ARG A 238 15.73 8.09 0.33
CA ARG A 238 15.17 7.69 -0.96
C ARG A 238 13.82 8.37 -1.28
N ILE A 239 13.06 8.77 -0.26
CA ILE A 239 11.82 9.54 -0.46
C ILE A 239 12.14 10.93 -1.03
N SER A 240 13.12 11.65 -0.48
CA SER A 240 13.54 12.94 -1.04
C SER A 240 14.21 12.78 -2.41
N ASP A 241 15.00 11.73 -2.61
CA ASP A 241 15.66 11.44 -3.89
C ASP A 241 14.66 11.10 -5.01
N HIS A 242 13.50 10.51 -4.69
CA HIS A 242 12.42 10.31 -5.66
C HIS A 242 11.95 11.65 -6.25
N PHE A 243 11.71 12.67 -5.44
CA PHE A 243 11.33 14.00 -5.93
C PHE A 243 12.49 14.74 -6.60
N ARG A 244 13.72 14.56 -6.13
CA ARG A 244 14.92 15.10 -6.81
C ARG A 244 15.09 14.49 -8.20
N ALA A 245 14.82 13.20 -8.34
CA ALA A 245 14.87 12.53 -9.64
C ALA A 245 13.74 13.02 -10.58
N HIS A 246 12.55 13.27 -10.04
CA HIS A 246 11.45 13.87 -10.79
C HIS A 246 11.81 15.27 -11.33
N LEU A 247 12.59 16.05 -10.58
CA LEU A 247 13.13 17.35 -10.99
C LEU A 247 14.37 17.26 -11.92
N GLY A 248 14.86 16.06 -12.22
CA GLY A 248 16.06 15.86 -13.03
C GLY A 248 17.38 16.17 -12.33
N LEU A 249 17.38 16.33 -11.00
CA LEU A 249 18.57 16.68 -10.21
C LEU A 249 19.48 15.49 -9.89
N VAL A 250 18.90 14.30 -9.85
CA VAL A 250 19.62 13.04 -9.63
C VAL A 250 19.06 11.95 -10.54
N ARG A 251 19.83 10.91 -10.79
CA ARG A 251 19.31 9.72 -11.48
C ARG A 251 18.43 8.92 -10.53
N ALA A 252 17.24 8.52 -11.01
CA ALA A 252 16.39 7.61 -10.28
C ALA A 252 17.09 6.26 -10.04
N GLN A 253 16.92 5.70 -8.84
CA GLN A 253 17.55 4.44 -8.44
C GLN A 253 16.48 3.46 -7.93
N ALA A 254 16.53 2.24 -8.45
CA ALA A 254 15.65 1.18 -8.00
C ALA A 254 15.95 0.77 -6.55
N PRO A 255 14.90 0.47 -5.75
CA PRO A 255 15.08 -0.10 -4.42
C PRO A 255 15.55 -1.55 -4.49
N ARG A 256 16.09 -2.06 -3.40
CA ARG A 256 16.18 -3.51 -3.23
C ARG A 256 14.76 -4.08 -3.14
N CYS A 257 14.38 -4.88 -4.11
CA CYS A 257 13.02 -5.40 -4.22
C CYS A 257 13.03 -6.82 -4.83
N ASN A 258 12.24 -7.71 -4.24
CA ASN A 258 12.00 -9.05 -4.79
C ASN A 258 10.50 -9.34 -4.98
N ALA A 259 9.65 -8.32 -4.97
CA ALA A 259 8.19 -8.45 -5.09
C ALA A 259 7.74 -9.43 -6.19
N PRO A 260 8.24 -9.37 -7.44
CA PRO A 260 7.78 -10.26 -8.51
C PRO A 260 8.05 -11.75 -8.31
N TRP A 261 8.90 -12.10 -7.34
CA TRP A 261 9.25 -13.50 -7.02
C TRP A 261 8.61 -13.99 -5.72
N VAL A 262 8.09 -13.08 -4.89
CA VAL A 262 7.57 -13.41 -3.54
C VAL A 262 6.17 -12.87 -3.30
N SER A 263 5.60 -12.13 -4.26
CA SER A 263 4.25 -11.58 -4.12
C SER A 263 3.51 -11.50 -5.46
N ALA A 264 2.19 -11.37 -5.37
CA ALA A 264 1.34 -10.99 -6.48
C ALA A 264 0.26 -10.01 -6.00
N VAL A 265 -0.26 -9.19 -6.92
CA VAL A 265 -1.42 -8.33 -6.73
C VAL A 265 -2.58 -8.89 -7.53
N VAL A 266 -3.71 -9.12 -6.88
CA VAL A 266 -4.96 -9.57 -7.52
C VAL A 266 -5.98 -8.44 -7.41
N GLU A 267 -6.45 -7.96 -8.55
CA GLU A 267 -7.48 -6.92 -8.64
C GLU A 267 -8.90 -7.54 -8.61
N ALA A 268 -9.90 -6.74 -8.28
CA ALA A 268 -11.31 -7.18 -8.15
C ALA A 268 -11.89 -7.83 -9.43
N ASN A 269 -11.36 -7.46 -10.59
CA ASN A 269 -11.75 -8.04 -11.88
C ASN A 269 -11.02 -9.36 -12.20
N GLY A 270 -10.20 -9.88 -11.26
CA GLY A 270 -9.40 -11.09 -11.43
C GLY A 270 -8.04 -10.87 -12.11
N THR A 271 -7.70 -9.66 -12.51
CA THR A 271 -6.37 -9.35 -13.08
C THR A 271 -5.27 -9.63 -12.05
N VAL A 272 -4.22 -10.31 -12.47
CA VAL A 272 -3.04 -10.59 -11.63
C VAL A 272 -1.84 -9.82 -12.16
N ARG A 273 -1.15 -9.11 -11.24
CA ARG A 273 0.09 -8.38 -11.53
C ARG A 273 1.24 -8.89 -10.66
N PRO A 274 2.50 -8.82 -11.13
CA PRO A 274 3.67 -9.19 -10.33
C PRO A 274 3.97 -8.17 -9.22
N CYS A 275 3.52 -6.94 -9.39
CA CYS A 275 3.47 -5.85 -8.41
C CYS A 275 2.55 -4.73 -8.93
N PHE A 276 2.31 -3.67 -8.15
CA PHE A 276 1.42 -2.56 -8.53
C PHE A 276 1.83 -1.80 -9.80
N PHE A 277 3.12 -1.79 -10.15
CA PHE A 277 3.70 -0.90 -11.17
C PHE A 277 3.99 -1.59 -12.50
N HIS A 278 3.92 -2.90 -12.54
CA HIS A 278 4.19 -3.67 -13.77
C HIS A 278 2.89 -4.17 -14.42
N PRO A 279 2.92 -4.43 -15.73
CA PRO A 279 1.78 -4.95 -16.47
C PRO A 279 1.21 -6.25 -15.91
N PRO A 280 -0.07 -6.57 -16.20
CA PRO A 280 -0.65 -7.85 -15.83
C PRO A 280 0.13 -9.03 -16.39
N ILE A 281 0.16 -10.13 -15.61
CA ILE A 281 0.75 -11.42 -15.99
C ILE A 281 -0.30 -12.52 -16.20
N GLY A 282 -1.58 -12.17 -16.11
CA GLY A 282 -2.70 -13.09 -16.35
C GLY A 282 -3.96 -12.70 -15.59
N SER A 283 -4.93 -13.60 -15.56
CA SER A 283 -6.22 -13.39 -14.91
C SER A 283 -6.74 -14.65 -14.25
N LEU A 284 -7.30 -14.50 -13.05
CA LEU A 284 -7.99 -15.57 -12.31
C LEU A 284 -9.33 -15.99 -12.96
N LYS A 285 -9.84 -15.22 -13.92
CA LYS A 285 -11.04 -15.61 -14.69
C LYS A 285 -10.79 -16.77 -15.66
N SER A 286 -9.55 -16.96 -16.07
CA SER A 286 -9.17 -17.98 -17.06
C SER A 286 -8.23 -19.05 -16.53
N HIS A 287 -7.53 -18.79 -15.44
CA HIS A 287 -6.50 -19.67 -14.89
C HIS A 287 -6.53 -19.63 -13.36
N THR A 288 -6.00 -20.67 -12.72
CA THR A 288 -5.80 -20.66 -11.27
C THR A 288 -4.63 -19.74 -10.88
N LEU A 289 -4.53 -19.36 -9.61
CA LEU A 289 -3.43 -18.50 -9.14
C LEU A 289 -2.05 -19.14 -9.43
N LEU A 290 -1.89 -20.42 -9.17
CA LEU A 290 -0.66 -21.16 -9.43
C LEU A 290 -0.29 -21.16 -10.93
N GLN A 291 -1.30 -21.36 -11.79
CA GLN A 291 -1.10 -21.29 -13.25
C GLN A 291 -0.70 -19.90 -13.71
N VAL A 292 -1.31 -18.83 -13.18
CA VAL A 292 -0.96 -17.46 -13.56
C VAL A 292 0.46 -17.11 -13.13
N VAL A 293 0.82 -17.33 -11.86
CA VAL A 293 2.15 -16.93 -11.36
C VAL A 293 3.28 -17.76 -11.96
N ASN A 294 2.97 -18.92 -12.54
CA ASN A 294 3.93 -19.78 -13.22
C ASN A 294 3.68 -19.91 -14.73
N GLY A 295 2.73 -19.13 -15.28
CA GLY A 295 2.44 -19.09 -16.71
C GLY A 295 3.56 -18.47 -17.54
N PHE A 296 3.43 -18.57 -18.85
CA PHE A 296 4.44 -18.10 -19.80
C PHE A 296 4.76 -16.60 -19.60
N GLU A 297 3.74 -15.74 -19.49
CA GLU A 297 3.89 -14.30 -19.31
C GLU A 297 4.64 -13.96 -18.02
N ALA A 298 4.29 -14.64 -16.92
CA ALA A 298 4.93 -14.44 -15.63
C ALA A 298 6.41 -14.88 -15.62
N GLN A 299 6.70 -16.02 -16.26
CA GLN A 299 8.08 -16.50 -16.40
C GLN A 299 8.92 -15.61 -17.31
N GLN A 300 8.36 -15.19 -18.46
CA GLN A 300 9.01 -14.28 -19.39
C GLN A 300 9.31 -12.94 -18.70
N PHE A 301 8.33 -12.39 -17.99
CA PHE A 301 8.49 -11.15 -17.23
C PHE A 301 9.64 -11.26 -16.21
N ARG A 302 9.62 -12.27 -15.34
CA ARG A 302 10.69 -12.46 -14.33
C ARG A 302 12.05 -12.74 -14.95
N GLY A 303 12.09 -13.46 -16.06
CA GLY A 303 13.33 -13.78 -16.77
C GLY A 303 13.99 -12.56 -17.43
N ALA A 304 13.18 -11.58 -17.83
CA ALA A 304 13.64 -10.35 -18.44
C ALA A 304 13.88 -9.20 -17.43
N LEU A 305 13.38 -9.31 -16.20
CA LEU A 305 13.44 -8.23 -15.21
C LEU A 305 14.78 -8.18 -14.51
N ASP A 306 15.57 -7.14 -14.80
CA ASP A 306 16.64 -6.66 -13.92
C ASP A 306 16.13 -5.44 -13.14
N VAL A 307 15.85 -5.63 -11.84
CA VAL A 307 15.31 -4.58 -10.97
C VAL A 307 16.19 -3.34 -10.93
N ALA A 308 17.52 -3.52 -10.96
CA ALA A 308 18.47 -2.42 -10.82
C ALA A 308 18.49 -1.48 -12.04
N SER A 309 18.26 -2.01 -13.24
CA SER A 309 18.31 -1.25 -14.49
C SER A 309 16.92 -0.94 -15.06
N ASN A 310 15.85 -1.58 -14.54
CA ASN A 310 14.51 -1.39 -15.08
C ASN A 310 13.96 0.02 -14.76
N PRO A 311 13.49 0.79 -15.75
CA PRO A 311 13.05 2.17 -15.55
C PRO A 311 11.82 2.31 -14.66
N VAL A 312 10.89 1.35 -14.68
CA VAL A 312 9.72 1.33 -13.78
C VAL A 312 10.17 1.09 -12.34
N CYS A 313 11.09 0.14 -12.12
CA CYS A 313 11.64 -0.11 -10.79
C CYS A 313 12.47 1.07 -10.28
N ALA A 314 13.21 1.76 -11.14
CA ALA A 314 13.99 2.95 -10.76
C ALA A 314 13.11 4.07 -10.20
N GLN A 315 11.90 4.25 -10.73
CA GLN A 315 10.94 5.27 -10.27
C GLN A 315 9.99 4.77 -9.19
N CYS A 316 10.09 3.50 -8.78
CA CYS A 316 9.17 2.88 -7.84
C CYS A 316 9.26 3.50 -6.44
N VAL A 317 8.11 3.91 -5.91
CA VAL A 317 7.95 4.46 -4.55
C VAL A 317 7.78 3.38 -3.48
N CYS A 318 7.42 2.17 -3.89
CA CYS A 318 7.27 1.00 -3.01
C CYS A 318 8.50 0.10 -3.08
N SER A 319 8.67 -0.75 -2.09
CA SER A 319 9.62 -1.86 -2.15
C SER A 319 9.16 -2.99 -1.24
N LEU A 320 9.28 -4.20 -1.73
CA LEU A 320 9.13 -5.41 -0.92
C LEU A 320 10.44 -6.18 -1.00
N ASN A 321 11.04 -6.46 0.14
CA ASN A 321 12.21 -7.31 0.26
C ASN A 321 11.93 -8.38 1.32
N TRP A 322 11.20 -9.40 0.92
CA TRP A 322 10.87 -10.55 1.75
C TRP A 322 12.10 -11.46 1.89
N ARG A 323 12.41 -11.89 3.12
CA ARG A 323 13.54 -12.76 3.48
C ARG A 323 13.07 -14.09 4.01
#